data_a6b501d5beaa5210fc9c5ef48f38e819
#
_entry.id   a6b501d5beaa5210fc9c5ef48f38e819
#
_cell.length_a   1.000
_cell.length_b   1.000
_cell.length_c   1.000
_cell.angle_alpha   90.00
_cell.angle_beta   90.00
_cell.angle_gamma   90.00
#
_symmetry.space_group_name_H-M   'P 1'
#
loop_
_entity.id
_entity.type
_entity.pdbx_description
1 polymer ?
#
loop_
_entity_poly.entity_id
_entity_poly.type
_entity_poly.pdbx_seq_one_letter_code
_entity_poly.pdbx_strand_id
1 'polypeptide(L)'
;MKQPRPALITGNVANAIDMFETFRESKRSNLIVASNALSKRTVDVSWLKAAAPVYKISDDIRDYIVPIVPIVTSDIPNRNLQAFNFTELSKFDWLKGQMVYQSFIGKMTSADHINNNPVYAKGVIFDASLHYIPKYNIWKVILLCGYDRTKDSDLVKDILNKKRIGYSMGALVNLFKCSICGKDQECKCLKGNIVKGKLVYQQCCDVNFIECSSVEDPADVTAEGTIL
;
A
#
# COMPACT_ATOMS: atom_id res chain seq x y z
N MET A 1 -20.39 -13.70 10.71
CA MET A 1 -19.60 -14.19 11.87
C MET A 1 -18.18 -13.69 11.69
N LYS A 2 -17.72 -12.75 12.53
CA LYS A 2 -16.32 -12.30 12.52
C LYS A 2 -15.46 -13.44 13.08
N GLN A 3 -14.49 -13.91 12.32
CA GLN A 3 -13.53 -14.90 12.83
C GLN A 3 -12.75 -14.27 14.01
N PRO A 4 -12.53 -15.02 15.10
CA PRO A 4 -11.74 -14.52 16.22
C PRO A 4 -10.31 -14.25 15.75
N ARG A 5 -9.81 -13.04 16.04
CA ARG A 5 -8.41 -12.67 15.79
C ARG A 5 -7.51 -13.60 16.59
N PRO A 6 -6.46 -14.20 16.03
CA PRO A 6 -5.51 -14.97 16.81
C PRO A 6 -4.89 -14.05 17.86
N ALA A 7 -4.89 -14.52 19.11
CA ALA A 7 -4.19 -13.84 20.21
C ALA A 7 -2.68 -13.81 19.85
N LEU A 8 -2.19 -12.65 19.53
CA LEU A 8 -0.79 -12.40 19.22
C LEU A 8 -0.11 -11.96 20.52
N ILE A 9 0.77 -12.77 21.15
CA ILE A 9 2.19 -12.67 20.98
C ILE A 9 2.94 -12.03 22.11
N THR A 10 3.98 -12.68 22.50
CA THR A 10 4.97 -12.26 23.49
C THR A 10 6.23 -11.71 22.83
N GLY A 11 6.75 -10.60 23.30
CA GLY A 11 8.12 -10.10 23.15
C GLY A 11 8.42 -9.20 21.95
N ASN A 12 8.75 -9.74 20.80
CA ASN A 12 9.24 -8.94 19.67
C ASN A 12 8.16 -8.25 18.83
N VAL A 13 6.91 -8.66 18.96
CA VAL A 13 5.79 -8.04 18.26
C VAL A 13 5.18 -6.91 19.06
N ALA A 14 5.25 -6.96 20.39
CA ALA A 14 4.95 -5.79 21.23
C ALA A 14 5.85 -4.61 20.83
N ASN A 15 7.15 -4.86 20.62
CA ASN A 15 8.08 -3.84 20.12
C ASN A 15 7.73 -3.33 18.71
N ALA A 16 7.17 -4.17 17.85
CA ALA A 16 6.71 -3.73 16.52
C ALA A 16 5.42 -2.92 16.62
N ILE A 17 4.50 -3.29 17.51
CA ILE A 17 3.25 -2.55 17.78
C ILE A 17 3.58 -1.20 18.43
N ASP A 18 4.45 -1.14 19.43
CA ASP A 18 4.95 0.11 20.01
C ASP A 18 5.68 0.97 18.99
N MET A 19 6.45 0.36 18.10
CA MET A 19 7.07 1.03 16.96
C MET A 19 6.03 1.62 16.01
N PHE A 20 4.95 0.89 15.74
CA PHE A 20 3.86 1.37 14.90
C PHE A 20 3.03 2.47 15.56
N GLU A 21 2.81 2.40 16.88
CA GLU A 21 2.12 3.47 17.62
C GLU A 21 2.98 4.73 17.71
N THR A 22 4.26 4.60 18.01
CA THR A 22 5.23 5.71 17.95
C THR A 22 5.37 6.27 16.53
N PHE A 23 5.27 5.41 15.50
CA PHE A 23 5.22 5.83 14.09
C PHE A 23 3.92 6.58 13.78
N ARG A 24 2.80 6.17 14.33
CA ARG A 24 1.51 6.85 14.23
C ARG A 24 1.59 8.29 14.79
N GLU A 25 2.23 8.49 15.93
CA GLU A 25 2.41 9.80 16.55
C GLU A 25 3.41 10.69 15.80
N SER A 26 4.48 10.11 15.23
CA SER A 26 5.44 10.84 14.39
C SER A 26 4.92 11.14 12.98
N LYS A 27 3.79 10.56 12.57
CA LYS A 27 3.18 10.69 11.24
C LYS A 27 2.99 12.12 10.77
N ARG A 28 2.53 13.01 11.66
CA ARG A 28 2.20 14.39 11.25
C ARG A 28 3.40 15.15 10.72
N SER A 29 4.58 15.00 11.31
CA SER A 29 5.77 15.73 10.87
C SER A 29 6.44 15.11 9.64
N ASN A 30 6.54 13.78 9.55
CA ASN A 30 7.26 13.11 8.47
C ASN A 30 6.42 12.97 7.18
N LEU A 31 5.08 12.80 7.31
CA LEU A 31 4.17 12.85 6.17
C LEU A 31 4.09 14.26 5.57
N ILE A 32 4.14 15.32 6.38
CA ILE A 32 4.19 16.70 5.89
C ILE A 32 5.46 16.94 5.08
N VAL A 33 6.61 16.41 5.51
CA VAL A 33 7.86 16.52 4.75
C VAL A 33 7.80 15.72 3.45
N ALA A 34 7.29 14.50 3.49
CA ALA A 34 7.12 13.65 2.30
C ALA A 34 6.09 14.26 1.33
N SER A 35 4.97 14.79 1.85
CA SER A 35 3.94 15.43 1.04
C SER A 35 4.42 16.72 0.40
N ASN A 36 5.21 17.54 1.12
CA ASN A 36 5.83 18.73 0.55
C ASN A 36 6.86 18.40 -0.55
N ALA A 37 7.55 17.27 -0.43
CA ALA A 37 8.44 16.79 -1.49
C ALA A 37 7.68 16.30 -2.72
N LEU A 38 6.53 15.63 -2.52
CA LEU A 38 5.65 15.16 -3.60
C LEU A 38 4.88 16.31 -4.25
N SER A 39 4.39 17.28 -3.48
CA SER A 39 3.66 18.44 -4.02
C SER A 39 4.49 19.35 -4.92
N LYS A 40 5.84 19.26 -4.83
CA LYS A 40 6.76 19.98 -5.71
C LYS A 40 7.09 19.22 -7.01
N ARG A 41 6.66 17.97 -7.15
CA ARG A 41 6.86 17.19 -8.38
C ARG A 41 5.72 17.47 -9.34
N THR A 42 6.07 17.76 -10.58
CA THR A 42 5.10 17.74 -11.68
C THR A 42 4.79 16.28 -11.99
N VAL A 43 3.56 15.85 -11.70
CA VAL A 43 3.09 14.51 -12.05
C VAL A 43 2.60 14.53 -13.49
N ASP A 44 3.13 13.63 -14.32
CA ASP A 44 2.63 13.46 -15.68
C ASP A 44 1.30 12.69 -15.64
N VAL A 45 0.23 13.36 -16.00
CA VAL A 45 -1.12 12.78 -16.09
C VAL A 45 -1.63 12.72 -17.52
N SER A 46 -0.76 12.90 -18.51
CA SER A 46 -1.14 12.87 -19.95
C SER A 46 -1.80 11.55 -20.34
N TRP A 47 -1.43 10.47 -19.68
CA TRP A 47 -1.99 9.13 -19.86
C TRP A 47 -3.43 8.96 -19.34
N LEU A 48 -3.94 9.91 -18.52
CA LEU A 48 -5.28 9.82 -17.93
C LEU A 48 -6.37 9.72 -19.00
N LYS A 49 -6.22 10.46 -20.10
CA LYS A 49 -7.14 10.40 -21.25
C LYS A 49 -7.25 8.99 -21.87
N ALA A 50 -6.17 8.22 -21.84
CA ALA A 50 -6.18 6.85 -22.34
C ALA A 50 -6.76 5.87 -21.31
N ALA A 51 -6.56 6.11 -20.01
CA ALA A 51 -7.08 5.28 -18.93
C ALA A 51 -8.57 5.50 -18.65
N ALA A 52 -9.07 6.73 -18.83
CA ALA A 52 -10.43 7.14 -18.51
C ALA A 52 -11.52 6.24 -19.15
N PRO A 53 -11.49 5.91 -20.44
CA PRO A 53 -12.49 5.03 -21.04
C PRO A 53 -12.41 3.58 -20.51
N VAL A 54 -11.22 3.09 -20.13
CA VAL A 54 -11.01 1.74 -19.61
C VAL A 54 -11.65 1.60 -18.22
N TYR A 55 -11.44 2.58 -17.36
CA TYR A 55 -11.95 2.60 -15.99
C TYR A 55 -13.32 3.27 -15.86
N LYS A 56 -13.83 3.89 -16.93
CA LYS A 56 -15.05 4.71 -16.94
C LYS A 56 -15.02 5.80 -15.86
N ILE A 57 -13.93 6.57 -15.85
CA ILE A 57 -13.66 7.68 -14.94
C ILE A 57 -13.48 8.96 -15.75
N SER A 58 -13.42 10.13 -15.07
CA SER A 58 -13.15 11.41 -15.74
C SER A 58 -11.73 11.47 -16.31
N ASP A 59 -11.56 12.13 -17.44
CA ASP A 59 -10.25 12.48 -18.01
C ASP A 59 -9.76 13.87 -17.56
N ASP A 60 -10.54 14.58 -16.74
CA ASP A 60 -10.19 15.88 -16.20
C ASP A 60 -9.66 15.72 -14.75
N ILE A 61 -8.38 16.08 -14.55
CA ILE A 61 -7.74 16.01 -13.22
C ILE A 61 -8.48 16.82 -12.14
N ARG A 62 -9.24 17.85 -12.53
CA ARG A 62 -10.00 18.70 -11.59
C ARG A 62 -11.16 17.97 -10.94
N ASP A 63 -11.60 16.86 -11.52
CA ASP A 63 -12.67 16.02 -10.97
C ASP A 63 -12.18 15.11 -9.83
N TYR A 64 -10.89 15.13 -9.50
CA TYR A 64 -10.33 14.24 -8.51
C TYR A 64 -10.03 14.91 -7.18
N ILE A 65 -10.17 14.14 -6.10
CA ILE A 65 -9.40 14.34 -4.87
C ILE A 65 -8.17 13.44 -4.91
N VAL A 66 -7.07 13.88 -4.31
CA VAL A 66 -5.80 13.14 -4.35
C VAL A 66 -5.23 12.96 -2.95
N PRO A 67 -5.71 11.98 -2.17
CA PRO A 67 -5.06 11.61 -0.93
C PRO A 67 -3.65 11.07 -1.17
N ILE A 68 -2.75 11.42 -0.23
CA ILE A 68 -1.40 10.86 -0.12
C ILE A 68 -1.47 9.65 0.78
N VAL A 69 -1.06 8.49 0.27
CA VAL A 69 -1.26 7.20 0.91
C VAL A 69 0.07 6.48 1.13
N PRO A 70 0.55 6.35 2.37
CA PRO A 70 1.71 5.51 2.71
C PRO A 70 1.29 4.04 2.74
N ILE A 71 1.40 3.32 1.61
CA ILE A 71 0.72 2.03 1.40
C ILE A 71 1.52 0.80 1.81
N VAL A 72 2.82 0.73 1.55
CA VAL A 72 3.65 -0.45 1.81
C VAL A 72 4.84 -0.07 2.66
N THR A 73 5.03 -0.77 3.79
CA THR A 73 6.23 -0.68 4.63
C THR A 73 7.20 -1.80 4.24
N SER A 74 8.47 -1.44 3.96
CA SER A 74 9.49 -2.44 3.61
C SER A 74 9.87 -3.31 4.81
N ASP A 75 10.19 -4.57 4.53
CA ASP A 75 10.85 -5.50 5.46
C ASP A 75 10.08 -5.83 6.76
N ILE A 76 8.86 -5.31 6.90
CA ILE A 76 7.99 -5.56 8.05
C ILE A 76 6.75 -6.32 7.59
N PRO A 77 6.42 -7.47 8.23
CA PRO A 77 5.22 -8.19 7.88
C PRO A 77 3.96 -7.41 8.27
N ASN A 78 3.00 -7.36 7.36
CA ASN A 78 1.67 -6.82 7.61
C ASN A 78 0.80 -7.82 8.42
N ARG A 79 -0.45 -7.47 8.69
CA ARG A 79 -1.40 -8.33 9.44
C ARG A 79 -1.68 -9.68 8.75
N ASN A 80 -1.46 -9.77 7.44
CA ASN A 80 -1.55 -11.01 6.69
C ASN A 80 -0.27 -11.85 6.82
N LEU A 81 0.70 -11.43 7.64
CA LEU A 81 2.03 -12.04 7.75
C LEU A 81 2.73 -12.18 6.40
N GLN A 82 2.65 -11.10 5.62
CA GLN A 82 3.32 -10.93 4.34
C GLN A 82 4.19 -9.69 4.41
N ALA A 83 5.43 -9.78 3.93
CA ALA A 83 6.36 -8.67 3.87
C ALA A 83 6.87 -8.45 2.44
N PHE A 84 7.10 -7.19 2.12
CA PHE A 84 7.70 -6.74 0.86
C PHE A 84 9.08 -6.18 1.18
N ASN A 85 10.13 -6.89 0.79
CA ASN A 85 11.49 -6.44 1.10
C ASN A 85 11.87 -5.21 0.27
N PHE A 86 12.72 -4.35 0.83
CA PHE A 86 13.24 -3.18 0.10
C PHE A 86 13.84 -3.58 -1.25
N THR A 87 14.62 -4.67 -1.30
CA THR A 87 15.25 -5.16 -2.53
C THR A 87 14.23 -5.55 -3.60
N GLU A 88 13.06 -6.09 -3.21
CA GLU A 88 11.99 -6.39 -4.14
C GLU A 88 11.30 -5.09 -4.60
N LEU A 89 10.95 -4.20 -3.68
CA LEU A 89 10.28 -2.93 -4.02
C LEU A 89 11.13 -2.07 -4.97
N SER A 90 12.45 -2.00 -4.74
CA SER A 90 13.40 -1.21 -5.52
C SER A 90 13.99 -1.94 -6.74
N LYS A 91 13.58 -3.18 -6.99
CA LYS A 91 14.02 -3.94 -8.16
C LYS A 91 13.52 -3.28 -9.44
N PHE A 92 14.41 -3.16 -10.43
CA PHE A 92 14.04 -2.67 -11.75
C PHE A 92 13.47 -3.81 -12.61
N ASP A 93 12.25 -3.63 -13.08
CA ASP A 93 11.59 -4.53 -14.03
C ASP A 93 11.96 -4.08 -15.46
N TRP A 94 12.93 -4.77 -16.08
CA TRP A 94 13.43 -4.45 -17.41
C TRP A 94 12.37 -4.60 -18.51
N LEU A 95 11.38 -5.48 -18.31
CA LEU A 95 10.31 -5.68 -19.29
C LEU A 95 9.33 -4.50 -19.29
N LYS A 96 9.13 -3.86 -18.14
CA LYS A 96 8.22 -2.74 -17.97
C LYS A 96 8.93 -1.39 -17.94
N GLY A 97 10.28 -1.38 -17.84
CA GLY A 97 11.06 -0.15 -17.80
C GLY A 97 10.84 0.68 -16.53
N GLN A 98 10.50 0.05 -15.40
CA GLN A 98 10.16 0.74 -14.15
C GLN A 98 10.58 -0.07 -12.92
N MET A 99 10.65 0.57 -11.77
CA MET A 99 10.82 -0.12 -10.49
C MET A 99 9.52 -0.85 -10.09
N VAL A 100 9.63 -1.95 -9.32
CA VAL A 100 8.46 -2.73 -8.88
C VAL A 100 7.43 -1.86 -8.16
N TYR A 101 7.85 -0.96 -7.24
CA TYR A 101 6.90 -0.07 -6.55
C TYR A 101 6.16 0.89 -7.51
N GLN A 102 6.73 1.21 -8.67
CA GLN A 102 6.09 2.06 -9.68
C GLN A 102 4.99 1.33 -10.47
N SER A 103 4.87 0.00 -10.32
CA SER A 103 3.78 -0.75 -10.95
C SER A 103 2.39 -0.34 -10.47
N PHE A 104 2.29 0.42 -9.38
CA PHE A 104 1.05 1.07 -8.96
C PHE A 104 0.55 2.15 -9.92
N ILE A 105 1.45 2.86 -10.61
CA ILE A 105 1.08 4.02 -11.45
C ILE A 105 0.14 3.58 -12.57
N GLY A 106 -0.97 4.30 -12.74
CA GLY A 106 -2.01 4.00 -13.72
C GLY A 106 -2.94 2.85 -13.33
N LYS A 107 -2.75 2.22 -12.17
CA LYS A 107 -3.68 1.21 -11.65
C LYS A 107 -4.89 1.88 -11.00
N MET A 108 -5.97 1.11 -10.90
CA MET A 108 -7.22 1.60 -10.34
C MET A 108 -7.12 1.90 -8.84
N THR A 109 -7.82 2.92 -8.40
CA THR A 109 -8.25 3.04 -7.02
C THR A 109 -9.64 2.45 -6.87
N SER A 110 -9.91 1.77 -5.76
CA SER A 110 -11.19 1.11 -5.48
C SER A 110 -11.63 1.30 -4.03
N ALA A 111 -12.72 0.67 -3.65
CA ALA A 111 -13.18 0.55 -2.28
C ALA A 111 -13.32 -0.93 -1.94
N ASP A 112 -12.91 -1.31 -0.73
CA ASP A 112 -13.10 -2.63 -0.14
C ASP A 112 -12.66 -3.80 -1.04
N HIS A 113 -11.58 -3.58 -1.82
CA HIS A 113 -10.99 -4.54 -2.77
C HIS A 113 -11.95 -5.02 -3.88
N ILE A 114 -12.93 -4.20 -4.27
CA ILE A 114 -13.78 -4.49 -5.43
C ILE A 114 -12.99 -4.11 -6.70
N ASN A 115 -12.10 -5.03 -7.12
CA ASN A 115 -11.12 -4.80 -8.19
C ASN A 115 -11.17 -5.85 -9.33
N ASN A 116 -12.18 -6.72 -9.33
CA ASN A 116 -12.35 -7.80 -10.30
C ASN A 116 -12.77 -7.32 -11.70
N ASN A 117 -13.16 -6.04 -11.84
CA ASN A 117 -13.50 -5.43 -13.12
C ASN A 117 -13.05 -3.96 -13.13
N PRO A 118 -12.33 -3.49 -14.16
CA PRO A 118 -11.93 -2.09 -14.29
C PRO A 118 -13.05 -1.07 -14.17
N VAL A 119 -14.28 -1.45 -14.53
CA VAL A 119 -15.48 -0.58 -14.44
C VAL A 119 -15.80 -0.20 -13.00
N TYR A 120 -15.36 -0.96 -12.01
CA TYR A 120 -15.57 -0.66 -10.58
C TYR A 120 -14.53 0.30 -10.01
N ALA A 121 -13.55 0.71 -10.81
CA ALA A 121 -12.59 1.73 -10.41
C ALA A 121 -13.31 2.97 -9.88
N LYS A 122 -12.76 3.54 -8.82
CA LYS A 122 -13.20 4.82 -8.24
C LYS A 122 -12.28 5.97 -8.67
N GLY A 123 -11.25 5.64 -9.42
CA GLY A 123 -10.23 6.53 -9.96
C GLY A 123 -8.96 5.77 -10.28
N VAL A 124 -7.81 6.43 -10.22
CA VAL A 124 -6.50 5.87 -10.59
C VAL A 124 -5.39 6.38 -9.69
N ILE A 125 -4.29 5.63 -9.63
CA ILE A 125 -3.08 6.01 -8.92
C ILE A 125 -2.22 6.87 -9.84
N PHE A 126 -2.02 8.14 -9.48
CA PHE A 126 -1.29 9.11 -10.30
C PHE A 126 0.22 8.99 -10.19
N ASP A 127 0.74 8.70 -9.01
CA ASP A 127 2.18 8.57 -8.78
C ASP A 127 2.49 7.60 -7.64
N ALA A 128 3.71 7.07 -7.65
CA ALA A 128 4.26 6.23 -6.60
C ALA A 128 5.71 6.63 -6.34
N SER A 129 6.08 6.70 -5.07
CA SER A 129 7.44 7.05 -4.65
C SER A 129 7.90 6.21 -3.47
N LEU A 130 9.21 5.99 -3.36
CA LEU A 130 9.82 5.19 -2.30
C LEU A 130 10.63 6.12 -1.39
N HIS A 131 10.23 6.22 -0.12
CA HIS A 131 10.82 7.13 0.86
C HIS A 131 11.48 6.37 2.00
N TYR A 132 12.71 6.77 2.34
CA TYR A 132 13.40 6.26 3.51
C TYR A 132 12.96 7.01 4.77
N ILE A 133 12.69 6.27 5.85
CA ILE A 133 12.32 6.81 7.15
C ILE A 133 13.44 6.48 8.14
N PRO A 134 14.41 7.41 8.36
CA PRO A 134 15.64 7.13 9.10
C PRO A 134 15.40 6.67 10.54
N LYS A 135 14.39 7.25 11.21
CA LYS A 135 14.06 6.93 12.61
C LYS A 135 13.81 5.44 12.84
N TYR A 136 13.28 4.74 11.83
CA TYR A 136 12.91 3.32 11.93
C TYR A 136 13.74 2.43 11.02
N ASN A 137 14.66 3.01 10.25
CA ASN A 137 15.46 2.29 9.25
C ASN A 137 14.60 1.44 8.28
N ILE A 138 13.50 2.03 7.79
CA ILE A 138 12.57 1.39 6.86
C ILE A 138 12.33 2.28 5.63
N TRP A 139 11.85 1.66 4.57
CA TRP A 139 11.33 2.35 3.41
C TRP A 139 9.81 2.26 3.35
N LYS A 140 9.18 3.30 2.82
CA LYS A 140 7.73 3.38 2.67
C LYS A 140 7.40 3.75 1.23
N VAL A 141 6.54 2.95 0.59
CA VAL A 141 5.93 3.34 -0.68
C VAL A 141 4.79 4.31 -0.40
N ILE A 142 4.83 5.47 -1.04
CA ILE A 142 3.82 6.53 -0.91
C ILE A 142 3.18 6.71 -2.28
N LEU A 143 1.84 6.69 -2.31
CA LEU A 143 1.04 6.85 -3.51
C LEU A 143 0.31 8.19 -3.52
N LEU A 144 0.09 8.74 -4.71
CA LEU A 144 -0.92 9.75 -5.00
C LEU A 144 -2.14 9.05 -5.59
N CYS A 145 -3.16 8.84 -4.76
CA CYS A 145 -4.36 8.08 -5.15
C CYS A 145 -5.46 9.04 -5.59
N GLY A 146 -5.78 9.06 -6.89
CA GLY A 146 -6.91 9.83 -7.41
C GLY A 146 -8.23 9.12 -7.15
N TYR A 147 -9.22 9.83 -6.59
CA TYR A 147 -10.62 9.41 -6.49
C TYR A 147 -11.50 10.38 -7.22
N ASP A 148 -12.24 9.90 -8.22
CA ASP A 148 -13.08 10.67 -9.11
C ASP A 148 -14.42 11.04 -8.42
N ARG A 149 -14.66 12.35 -8.26
CA ARG A 149 -15.86 12.90 -7.63
C ARG A 149 -17.13 12.63 -8.44
N THR A 150 -16.97 12.48 -9.75
CA THR A 150 -18.10 12.22 -10.67
C THR A 150 -18.51 10.75 -10.65
N LYS A 151 -17.58 9.88 -10.27
CA LYS A 151 -17.78 8.43 -10.22
C LYS A 151 -18.41 7.94 -8.92
N ASP A 152 -17.96 8.49 -7.79
CA ASP A 152 -18.45 8.11 -6.46
C ASP A 152 -18.32 9.27 -5.47
N SER A 153 -19.32 10.15 -5.50
CA SER A 153 -19.34 11.35 -4.66
C SER A 153 -19.42 11.05 -3.16
N ASP A 154 -20.03 9.92 -2.78
CA ASP A 154 -20.21 9.57 -1.38
C ASP A 154 -18.94 9.00 -0.77
N LEU A 155 -18.23 8.13 -1.51
CA LEU A 155 -16.87 7.70 -1.11
C LEU A 155 -15.93 8.91 -0.97
N VAL A 156 -15.98 9.84 -1.92
CA VAL A 156 -15.16 11.06 -1.87
C VAL A 156 -15.48 11.90 -0.64
N LYS A 157 -16.76 12.09 -0.30
CA LYS A 157 -17.17 12.79 0.94
C LYS A 157 -16.66 12.08 2.19
N ASP A 158 -16.72 10.75 2.23
CA ASP A 158 -16.25 9.98 3.39
C ASP A 158 -14.73 10.07 3.55
N ILE A 159 -13.97 10.09 2.46
CA ILE A 159 -12.52 10.33 2.49
C ILE A 159 -12.21 11.75 2.98
N LEU A 160 -12.88 12.78 2.42
CA LEU A 160 -12.70 14.17 2.82
C LEU A 160 -13.05 14.42 4.30
N ASN A 161 -14.11 13.78 4.79
CA ASN A 161 -14.57 13.87 6.17
C ASN A 161 -13.78 12.94 7.12
N LYS A 162 -12.72 12.28 6.64
CA LYS A 162 -11.87 11.37 7.41
C LYS A 162 -12.63 10.18 8.04
N LYS A 163 -13.76 9.79 7.47
CA LYS A 163 -14.47 8.57 7.85
C LYS A 163 -13.78 7.32 7.29
N ARG A 164 -13.14 7.47 6.11
CA ARG A 164 -12.35 6.42 5.45
C ARG A 164 -10.92 6.94 5.27
N ILE A 165 -10.05 6.54 6.19
CA ILE A 165 -8.63 6.93 6.18
C ILE A 165 -7.69 5.76 5.93
N GLY A 166 -8.18 4.52 6.06
CA GLY A 166 -7.43 3.29 5.85
C GLY A 166 -7.32 2.95 4.37
N TYR A 167 -6.16 2.43 3.96
CA TYR A 167 -5.90 1.99 2.60
C TYR A 167 -5.24 0.62 2.59
N SER A 168 -5.57 -0.18 1.61
CA SER A 168 -4.96 -1.48 1.37
C SER A 168 -4.65 -1.62 -0.11
N MET A 169 -3.74 -2.53 -0.45
CA MET A 169 -3.31 -2.74 -1.82
C MET A 169 -3.60 -4.15 -2.28
N GLY A 170 -3.86 -4.31 -3.58
CA GLY A 170 -3.83 -5.58 -4.28
C GLY A 170 -2.50 -5.78 -4.99
N ALA A 171 -1.95 -6.97 -4.91
CA ALA A 171 -0.74 -7.35 -5.61
C ALA A 171 -0.85 -8.77 -6.15
N LEU A 172 -0.30 -8.99 -7.34
CA LEU A 172 0.05 -10.32 -7.84
C LEU A 172 1.43 -10.65 -7.32
N VAL A 173 1.53 -11.76 -6.59
CA VAL A 173 2.79 -12.27 -6.03
C VAL A 173 3.03 -13.65 -6.61
N ASN A 174 4.04 -13.77 -7.47
CA ASN A 174 4.33 -15.04 -8.15
C ASN A 174 5.13 -16.01 -7.28
N LEU A 175 5.84 -15.49 -6.27
CA LEU A 175 6.70 -16.30 -5.43
C LEU A 175 6.65 -15.85 -3.97
N PHE A 176 6.36 -16.77 -3.05
CA PHE A 176 6.45 -16.56 -1.62
C PHE A 176 7.63 -17.33 -1.04
N LYS A 177 8.49 -16.68 -0.26
CA LYS A 177 9.60 -17.31 0.46
C LYS A 177 9.37 -17.25 1.97
N CYS A 178 9.72 -18.32 2.66
CA CYS A 178 9.68 -18.34 4.12
C CYS A 178 10.74 -17.39 4.71
N SER A 179 10.36 -16.55 5.65
CA SER A 179 11.26 -15.61 6.33
C SER A 179 12.39 -16.29 7.13
N ILE A 180 12.24 -17.58 7.47
CA ILE A 180 13.20 -18.32 8.30
C ILE A 180 14.16 -19.17 7.44
N CYS A 181 13.63 -19.97 6.53
CA CYS A 181 14.44 -20.93 5.75
C CYS A 181 14.67 -20.49 4.29
N GLY A 182 14.04 -19.43 3.82
CA GLY A 182 14.16 -18.94 2.45
C GLY A 182 13.50 -19.81 1.37
N LYS A 183 12.92 -20.95 1.75
CA LYS A 183 12.27 -21.86 0.80
C LYS A 183 10.92 -21.32 0.37
N ASP A 184 10.57 -21.58 -0.87
CA ASP A 184 9.27 -21.26 -1.47
C ASP A 184 8.26 -22.41 -1.32
N GLN A 185 8.72 -23.63 -1.54
CA GLN A 185 7.94 -24.87 -1.40
C GLN A 185 8.57 -25.78 -0.35
N GLU A 186 7.82 -26.78 0.11
CA GLU A 186 8.27 -27.76 1.12
C GLU A 186 8.77 -27.12 2.43
N CYS A 187 8.29 -25.93 2.75
CA CYS A 187 8.63 -25.25 3.98
C CYS A 187 7.85 -25.86 5.16
N LYS A 188 8.58 -26.42 6.15
CA LYS A 188 7.98 -26.94 7.40
C LYS A 188 7.69 -25.84 8.44
N CYS A 189 8.08 -24.61 8.17
CA CYS A 189 7.82 -23.48 9.06
C CYS A 189 6.38 -23.01 8.86
N LEU A 190 5.55 -23.16 9.88
CA LEU A 190 4.15 -22.70 9.80
C LEU A 190 4.09 -21.19 10.01
N LYS A 191 3.44 -20.51 9.08
CA LYS A 191 3.20 -19.06 9.10
C LYS A 191 2.50 -18.65 10.42
N GLY A 192 3.03 -17.64 11.08
CA GLY A 192 2.54 -17.16 12.39
C GLY A 192 3.22 -17.80 13.60
N ASN A 193 3.99 -18.87 13.41
CA ASN A 193 4.74 -19.49 14.50
C ASN A 193 6.04 -18.72 14.78
N ILE A 194 6.61 -18.96 15.96
CA ILE A 194 7.93 -18.46 16.34
C ILE A 194 8.93 -19.62 16.25
N VAL A 195 9.94 -19.44 15.41
CA VAL A 195 11.04 -20.41 15.23
C VAL A 195 12.34 -19.72 15.62
N LYS A 196 13.03 -20.24 16.62
CA LYS A 196 14.29 -19.66 17.16
C LYS A 196 14.16 -18.16 17.49
N GLY A 197 13.04 -17.79 18.13
CA GLY A 197 12.77 -16.41 18.52
C GLY A 197 12.38 -15.46 17.38
N LYS A 198 12.15 -15.96 16.17
CA LYS A 198 11.75 -15.17 15.00
C LYS A 198 10.37 -15.57 14.51
N LEU A 199 9.54 -14.58 14.19
CA LEU A 199 8.22 -14.79 13.59
C LEU A 199 8.37 -15.36 12.18
N VAL A 200 7.58 -16.39 11.88
CA VAL A 200 7.49 -16.98 10.53
C VAL A 200 6.44 -16.19 9.74
N TYR A 201 6.88 -15.58 8.65
CA TYR A 201 6.02 -14.89 7.69
C TYR A 201 6.48 -15.20 6.25
N GLN A 202 5.69 -14.76 5.28
CA GLN A 202 5.99 -14.90 3.87
C GLN A 202 6.63 -13.62 3.33
N GLN A 203 7.76 -13.75 2.67
CA GLN A 203 8.38 -12.71 1.87
C GLN A 203 7.79 -12.77 0.46
N CYS A 204 7.15 -11.69 0.04
CA CYS A 204 6.60 -11.55 -1.30
C CYS A 204 7.71 -11.22 -2.30
N CYS A 205 7.83 -12.03 -3.33
CA CYS A 205 8.81 -11.87 -4.40
C CYS A 205 8.12 -11.92 -5.76
N ASP A 206 8.75 -11.32 -6.75
CA ASP A 206 8.18 -11.18 -8.10
C ASP A 206 6.78 -10.58 -8.07
N VAL A 207 6.74 -9.35 -7.55
CA VAL A 207 5.52 -8.62 -7.21
C VAL A 207 5.11 -7.68 -8.34
N ASN A 208 3.82 -7.64 -8.63
CA ASN A 208 3.20 -6.61 -9.46
C ASN A 208 1.97 -6.06 -8.75
N PHE A 209 1.98 -4.79 -8.40
CA PHE A 209 0.85 -4.14 -7.77
C PHE A 209 -0.25 -3.84 -8.77
N ILE A 210 -1.52 -4.04 -8.38
CA ILE A 210 -2.67 -3.98 -9.31
C ILE A 210 -3.72 -2.96 -8.89
N GLU A 211 -3.77 -2.53 -7.63
CA GLU A 211 -4.75 -1.55 -7.16
C GLU A 211 -4.38 -0.96 -5.79
N CYS A 212 -5.08 0.12 -5.41
CA CYS A 212 -5.14 0.63 -4.06
C CYS A 212 -6.59 0.91 -3.68
N SER A 213 -7.06 0.28 -2.61
CA SER A 213 -8.42 0.42 -2.08
C SER A 213 -8.47 1.28 -0.84
N SER A 214 -9.48 2.15 -0.74
CA SER A 214 -9.92 2.69 0.54
C SER A 214 -10.65 1.60 1.31
N VAL A 215 -10.23 1.32 2.55
CA VAL A 215 -10.78 0.25 3.41
C VAL A 215 -10.96 0.75 4.84
N GLU A 216 -11.77 0.04 5.65
CA GLU A 216 -11.92 0.36 7.07
C GLU A 216 -10.74 -0.16 7.90
N ASP A 217 -10.21 -1.35 7.60
CA ASP A 217 -9.17 -2.03 8.39
C ASP A 217 -8.01 -2.50 7.47
N PRO A 218 -6.98 -1.66 7.27
CA PRO A 218 -5.87 -1.97 6.38
C PRO A 218 -4.97 -3.09 6.92
N ALA A 219 -4.41 -3.90 6.02
CA ALA A 219 -3.44 -4.95 6.38
C ALA A 219 -2.12 -4.35 6.89
N ASP A 220 -1.62 -3.28 6.28
CA ASP A 220 -0.55 -2.45 6.85
C ASP A 220 -1.20 -1.36 7.72
N VAL A 221 -1.07 -1.49 9.04
CA VAL A 221 -1.69 -0.57 10.02
C VAL A 221 -1.23 0.88 9.88
N THR A 222 -0.18 1.14 9.13
CA THR A 222 0.35 2.47 8.86
C THR A 222 -0.15 3.06 7.53
N ALA A 223 -0.96 2.30 6.79
CA ALA A 223 -1.53 2.73 5.51
C ALA A 223 -2.78 3.60 5.72
N GLU A 224 -2.60 4.76 6.35
CA GLU A 224 -3.64 5.77 6.50
C GLU A 224 -3.30 6.98 5.62
N GLY A 225 -4.23 7.33 4.73
CA GLY A 225 -4.07 8.46 3.82
C GLY A 225 -4.40 9.80 4.46
N THR A 226 -3.88 10.86 3.86
CA THR A 226 -4.20 12.23 4.22
C THR A 226 -4.42 13.06 2.97
N ILE A 227 -5.30 14.06 3.08
CA ILE A 227 -5.48 15.10 2.06
C ILE A 227 -4.81 16.36 2.59
N LEU A 228 -4.04 17.03 1.75
CA LEU A 228 -3.39 18.29 2.04
C LEU A 228 -4.34 19.45 1.84
#